data_26e31bc360145f157a4d65cc65101bc2
#
_entry.id   26e31bc360145f157a4d65cc65101bc2
#
_cell.length_a   1.000
_cell.length_b   1.000
_cell.length_c   1.000
_cell.angle_alpha   90.00
_cell.angle_beta   90.00
_cell.angle_gamma   90.00
#
_symmetry.space_group_name_H-M   'P 1'
#
loop_
_entity.id
_entity.type
_entity.pdbx_description
1 polymer ?
#
loop_
_entity_poly.entity_id
_entity_poly.type
_entity_poly.pdbx_seq_one_letter_code
_entity_poly.pdbx_strand_id
1 'polypeptide(L)'
;GFPGYTSTGWPASSPFATGVGGVSVALDANKHIAWQTSWGTELTEIADKASLGSPPIDVANPGPFNEGFDSGGTGGFSDAYPKPFWQVGVPGNRRGTPDISWVADPFTGVEIIFTADAQNDLAIGVIGGTSVACPMFSALWGIATQRAHHRLGQAAPRLYRLPPWSGAITDIVNFSSPNNVTGTIIDAGGTNPMRASELAAPLNNQPNFVSALYNSPFSTRWFVITFGVDSTLQTGPGWDQATGLGTPNGWAFVQAVASDGEGDQNER
;
A
#
# COMPACT_ATOMS: atom_id res chain seq x y z
N GLY A 1 -7.95 -5.46 -6.72
CA GLY A 1 -8.08 -5.19 -8.15
C GLY A 1 -8.08 -6.46 -8.98
N PHE A 2 -8.43 -6.32 -10.22
CA PHE A 2 -8.29 -7.37 -11.21
C PHE A 2 -7.26 -6.91 -12.24
N PRO A 3 -6.31 -7.75 -12.63
CA PRO A 3 -5.32 -7.37 -13.63
C PRO A 3 -6.02 -7.07 -14.97
N GLY A 4 -5.56 -6.02 -15.65
CA GLY A 4 -5.97 -5.70 -17.01
C GLY A 4 -6.99 -4.57 -17.16
N TYR A 5 -7.61 -4.05 -16.09
CA TYR A 5 -8.46 -2.86 -16.17
C TYR A 5 -8.61 -2.12 -14.83
N THR A 6 -8.78 -0.81 -14.93
CA THR A 6 -9.06 0.03 -13.76
C THR A 6 -10.51 -0.13 -13.32
N SER A 7 -10.76 -0.11 -12.02
CA SER A 7 -12.10 -0.27 -11.46
C SER A 7 -12.25 0.61 -10.23
N THR A 8 -13.37 1.32 -10.18
CA THR A 8 -13.73 2.17 -9.04
C THR A 8 -14.93 1.59 -8.30
N GLY A 9 -14.71 1.18 -7.04
CA GLY A 9 -15.76 0.61 -6.20
C GLY A 9 -16.69 1.69 -5.60
N TRP A 10 -17.95 1.37 -5.45
CA TRP A 10 -18.87 2.16 -4.62
C TRP A 10 -18.81 1.63 -3.17
N PRO A 11 -18.82 2.50 -2.13
CA PRO A 11 -19.11 3.95 -2.15
C PRO A 11 -17.91 4.86 -2.38
N ALA A 12 -16.66 4.36 -2.50
CA ALA A 12 -15.44 5.17 -2.66
C ALA A 12 -15.49 6.11 -3.88
N SER A 13 -16.13 5.69 -4.95
CA SER A 13 -16.31 6.50 -6.17
C SER A 13 -17.32 7.64 -6.02
N SER A 14 -18.09 7.69 -4.93
CA SER A 14 -19.03 8.79 -4.67
C SER A 14 -18.28 10.08 -4.31
N PRO A 15 -18.72 11.25 -4.77
CA PRO A 15 -18.16 12.53 -4.33
C PRO A 15 -18.46 12.87 -2.86
N PHE A 16 -19.36 12.11 -2.22
CA PHE A 16 -19.71 12.27 -0.80
C PHE A 16 -18.98 11.29 0.12
N ALA A 17 -18.05 10.52 -0.41
CA ALA A 17 -17.20 9.62 0.35
C ALA A 17 -15.72 9.94 0.11
N THR A 18 -14.87 9.58 1.07
CA THR A 18 -13.42 9.59 0.91
C THR A 18 -12.97 8.20 0.53
N GLY A 19 -12.38 8.05 -0.65
CA GLY A 19 -11.82 6.78 -1.09
C GLY A 19 -10.46 6.54 -0.47
N VAL A 20 -10.29 5.40 0.20
CA VAL A 20 -9.00 4.99 0.79
C VAL A 20 -8.43 3.81 0.01
N GLY A 21 -7.29 4.02 -0.59
CA GLY A 21 -6.52 3.02 -1.29
C GLY A 21 -5.53 2.28 -0.40
N GLY A 22 -4.64 1.51 -1.02
CA GLY A 22 -3.69 0.67 -0.34
C GLY A 22 -2.25 0.88 -0.75
N VAL A 23 -1.34 0.70 0.21
CA VAL A 23 0.10 0.65 0.01
C VAL A 23 0.69 -0.60 0.65
N SER A 24 1.80 -1.06 0.07
CA SER A 24 2.75 -1.96 0.71
C SER A 24 3.81 -1.11 1.40
N VAL A 25 4.24 -1.51 2.61
CA VAL A 25 5.18 -0.73 3.41
C VAL A 25 6.13 -1.64 4.18
N ALA A 26 7.39 -1.26 4.27
CA ALA A 26 8.32 -1.91 5.19
C ALA A 26 8.98 -0.89 6.11
N LEU A 27 9.29 -1.32 7.31
CA LEU A 27 9.95 -0.52 8.33
C LEU A 27 11.40 -1.01 8.50
N ASP A 28 12.29 -0.08 8.82
CA ASP A 28 13.64 -0.40 9.26
C ASP A 28 13.68 -0.88 10.73
N ALA A 29 14.85 -1.23 11.21
CA ALA A 29 15.04 -1.67 12.59
C ALA A 29 14.68 -0.60 13.65
N ASN A 30 14.65 0.67 13.27
CA ASN A 30 14.25 1.80 14.11
C ASN A 30 12.76 2.15 13.97
N LYS A 31 12.00 1.34 13.22
CA LYS A 31 10.57 1.54 12.92
C LYS A 31 10.28 2.77 12.06
N HIS A 32 11.26 3.25 11.30
CA HIS A 32 11.03 4.23 10.25
C HIS A 32 10.62 3.51 8.96
N ILE A 33 9.84 4.20 8.13
CA ILE A 33 9.48 3.68 6.82
C ILE A 33 10.75 3.54 5.96
N ALA A 34 11.15 2.31 5.67
CA ALA A 34 12.27 2.02 4.79
C ALA A 34 11.89 2.20 3.33
N TRP A 35 10.70 1.76 2.98
CA TRP A 35 10.07 1.97 1.67
C TRP A 35 8.56 1.83 1.76
N GLN A 36 7.87 2.41 0.79
CA GLN A 36 6.46 2.19 0.53
C GLN A 36 6.19 2.30 -0.96
N THR A 37 5.22 1.54 -1.43
CA THR A 37 4.77 1.52 -2.83
C THR A 37 3.27 1.28 -2.89
N SER A 38 2.65 1.42 -4.05
CA SER A 38 1.25 1.03 -4.22
C SER A 38 1.03 -0.45 -3.87
N TRP A 39 -0.13 -0.78 -3.37
CA TRP A 39 -0.51 -2.18 -3.17
C TRP A 39 -0.89 -2.81 -4.51
N GLY A 40 0.03 -3.53 -5.07
CA GLY A 40 -0.10 -4.43 -6.20
C GLY A 40 0.96 -5.50 -6.00
N THR A 41 0.55 -6.74 -5.75
CA THR A 41 1.42 -7.83 -5.33
C THR A 41 1.32 -8.97 -6.29
N GLU A 42 2.45 -9.41 -6.81
CA GLU A 42 2.58 -10.62 -7.62
C GLU A 42 3.33 -11.70 -6.84
N LEU A 43 2.89 -12.93 -7.02
CA LEU A 43 3.56 -14.13 -6.52
C LEU A 43 4.12 -14.89 -7.71
N THR A 44 5.44 -14.98 -7.78
CA THR A 44 6.15 -15.81 -8.76
C THR A 44 6.63 -17.07 -8.08
N GLU A 45 6.08 -18.22 -8.46
CA GLU A 45 6.51 -19.51 -7.95
C GLU A 45 7.87 -19.88 -8.52
N ILE A 46 8.85 -20.18 -7.65
CA ILE A 46 10.23 -20.49 -8.07
C ILE A 46 10.69 -21.91 -7.80
N ALA A 47 10.14 -22.58 -6.79
CA ALA A 47 10.51 -23.95 -6.47
C ALA A 47 9.51 -24.63 -5.52
N ASP A 48 9.46 -25.95 -5.57
CA ASP A 48 8.83 -26.77 -4.54
C ASP A 48 9.74 -26.82 -3.30
N LYS A 49 9.17 -26.74 -2.10
CA LYS A 49 9.89 -26.90 -0.84
C LYS A 49 10.71 -28.18 -0.75
N ALA A 50 10.21 -29.26 -1.35
CA ALA A 50 10.91 -30.54 -1.37
C ALA A 50 12.18 -30.51 -2.22
N SER A 51 12.28 -29.64 -3.22
CA SER A 51 13.46 -29.43 -4.05
C SER A 51 14.48 -28.48 -3.42
N LEU A 52 14.13 -27.79 -2.33
CA LEU A 52 15.01 -26.86 -1.61
C LEU A 52 15.85 -27.54 -0.53
N GLY A 53 15.83 -28.86 -0.45
CA GLY A 53 16.70 -29.61 0.42
C GLY A 53 18.15 -29.60 -0.05
N SER A 54 18.87 -28.53 0.30
CA SER A 54 20.34 -28.40 0.09
C SER A 54 20.89 -28.76 -1.30
N PRO A 55 21.42 -27.84 -2.07
CA PRO A 55 21.80 -26.48 -1.69
C PRO A 55 20.68 -25.44 -1.97
N PRO A 56 20.91 -24.19 -1.56
CA PRO A 56 19.92 -23.11 -1.74
C PRO A 56 19.50 -22.96 -3.20
N ILE A 57 18.34 -22.34 -3.42
CA ILE A 57 17.83 -21.98 -4.75
C ILE A 57 18.98 -21.43 -5.59
N ASP A 58 19.24 -22.05 -6.73
CA ASP A 58 20.14 -21.45 -7.72
C ASP A 58 19.45 -20.23 -8.34
N VAL A 59 19.66 -19.07 -7.72
CA VAL A 59 19.12 -17.79 -8.21
C VAL A 59 19.59 -17.43 -9.62
N ALA A 60 20.65 -18.08 -10.13
CA ALA A 60 21.11 -17.90 -11.50
C ALA A 60 20.27 -18.72 -12.50
N ASN A 61 19.63 -19.80 -12.02
CA ASN A 61 18.78 -20.68 -12.83
C ASN A 61 17.54 -21.13 -12.04
N PRO A 62 16.64 -20.21 -11.71
CA PRO A 62 15.55 -20.49 -10.77
C PRO A 62 14.46 -21.42 -11.32
N GLY A 63 14.53 -21.84 -12.56
CA GLY A 63 13.53 -22.70 -13.20
C GLY A 63 12.36 -21.89 -13.82
N PRO A 64 11.36 -22.57 -14.36
CA PRO A 64 10.20 -21.90 -14.93
C PRO A 64 9.36 -21.24 -13.85
N PHE A 65 9.04 -19.97 -14.04
CA PHE A 65 8.18 -19.20 -13.15
C PHE A 65 6.72 -19.27 -13.59
N ASN A 66 5.82 -19.42 -12.63
CA ASN A 66 4.41 -19.13 -12.82
C ASN A 66 4.13 -17.80 -12.15
N GLU A 67 4.04 -16.75 -12.92
CA GLU A 67 3.70 -15.42 -12.47
C GLU A 67 2.20 -15.30 -12.25
N GLY A 68 1.78 -14.65 -11.17
CA GLY A 68 0.39 -14.41 -10.89
C GLY A 68 0.16 -13.20 -10.00
N PHE A 69 -0.75 -12.33 -10.44
CA PHE A 69 -1.25 -11.26 -9.61
C PHE A 69 -2.04 -11.85 -8.44
N ASP A 70 -1.59 -11.61 -7.22
CA ASP A 70 -2.22 -12.11 -6.00
C ASP A 70 -3.30 -11.14 -5.52
N SER A 71 -2.91 -9.90 -5.28
CA SER A 71 -3.79 -8.92 -4.67
C SER A 71 -3.34 -7.49 -4.95
N GLY A 72 -4.28 -6.55 -4.85
CA GLY A 72 -3.98 -5.15 -5.06
C GLY A 72 -5.14 -4.22 -4.76
N GLY A 73 -4.82 -2.93 -4.73
CA GLY A 73 -5.79 -1.85 -4.63
C GLY A 73 -6.68 -1.75 -5.88
N THR A 74 -7.74 -0.97 -5.78
CA THR A 74 -8.56 -0.55 -6.91
C THR A 74 -8.49 0.95 -7.05
N GLY A 75 -8.55 1.43 -8.28
CA GLY A 75 -8.51 2.86 -8.54
C GLY A 75 -8.90 3.20 -9.97
N GLY A 76 -8.97 4.49 -10.27
CA GLY A 76 -9.34 4.96 -11.59
C GLY A 76 -10.34 6.10 -11.54
N PHE A 77 -11.06 6.29 -12.63
CA PHE A 77 -12.10 7.31 -12.77
C PHE A 77 -13.48 6.69 -12.75
N SER A 78 -14.39 7.32 -12.02
CA SER A 78 -15.76 6.86 -11.90
C SER A 78 -16.52 7.02 -13.23
N ASP A 79 -17.23 5.98 -13.63
CA ASP A 79 -18.15 6.04 -14.77
C ASP A 79 -19.46 6.78 -14.42
N ALA A 80 -19.81 6.80 -13.13
CA ALA A 80 -21.09 7.34 -12.66
C ALA A 80 -21.02 8.84 -12.28
N TYR A 81 -19.88 9.31 -11.73
CA TYR A 81 -19.81 10.63 -11.13
C TYR A 81 -18.84 11.56 -11.86
N PRO A 82 -19.24 12.81 -12.10
CA PRO A 82 -18.33 13.85 -12.57
C PRO A 82 -17.29 14.18 -11.49
N LYS A 83 -16.19 14.79 -11.92
CA LYS A 83 -15.16 15.29 -11.02
C LYS A 83 -15.76 16.36 -10.09
N PRO A 84 -15.69 16.17 -8.77
CA PRO A 84 -16.12 17.19 -7.83
C PRO A 84 -15.16 18.40 -7.86
N PHE A 85 -15.69 19.56 -7.53
CA PHE A 85 -14.95 20.84 -7.62
C PHE A 85 -13.69 20.88 -6.74
N TRP A 86 -13.66 20.09 -5.69
CA TRP A 86 -12.53 20.04 -4.75
C TRP A 86 -11.39 19.12 -5.22
N GLN A 87 -11.57 18.28 -6.25
CA GLN A 87 -10.49 17.46 -6.83
C GLN A 87 -9.60 18.29 -7.77
N VAL A 88 -9.04 19.37 -7.26
CA VAL A 88 -8.09 20.21 -8.00
C VAL A 88 -6.81 19.41 -8.24
N GLY A 89 -6.28 19.49 -9.47
CA GLY A 89 -5.08 18.75 -9.84
C GLY A 89 -5.31 17.32 -10.34
N VAL A 90 -6.46 16.72 -10.05
CA VAL A 90 -6.83 15.41 -10.63
C VAL A 90 -7.13 15.59 -12.12
N PRO A 91 -6.53 14.78 -13.02
CA PRO A 91 -6.78 14.92 -14.46
C PRO A 91 -8.20 14.52 -14.86
N GLY A 92 -8.63 14.95 -16.06
CA GLY A 92 -9.92 14.57 -16.60
C GLY A 92 -11.12 15.30 -15.96
N ASN A 93 -12.32 14.80 -16.22
CA ASN A 93 -13.61 15.38 -15.81
C ASN A 93 -14.47 14.43 -14.97
N ARG A 94 -13.92 13.31 -14.55
CA ARG A 94 -14.57 12.29 -13.73
C ARG A 94 -13.97 12.24 -12.33
N ARG A 95 -14.78 11.78 -11.36
CA ARG A 95 -14.32 11.52 -9.98
C ARG A 95 -13.20 10.50 -10.00
N GLY A 96 -11.99 10.90 -9.57
CA GLY A 96 -10.84 10.02 -9.43
C GLY A 96 -10.77 9.38 -8.04
N THR A 97 -10.41 8.11 -7.96
CA THR A 97 -10.16 7.36 -6.71
C THR A 97 -8.86 6.60 -6.79
N PRO A 98 -8.21 6.34 -5.65
CA PRO A 98 -8.51 6.78 -4.29
C PRO A 98 -8.20 8.27 -4.06
N ASP A 99 -8.60 8.82 -2.91
CA ASP A 99 -8.18 10.15 -2.47
C ASP A 99 -6.88 10.10 -1.68
N ILE A 100 -6.73 9.06 -0.85
CA ILE A 100 -5.60 8.82 0.03
C ILE A 100 -5.40 7.32 0.19
N SER A 101 -4.23 6.88 0.64
CA SER A 101 -3.94 5.46 0.87
C SER A 101 -3.34 5.21 2.24
N TRP A 102 -3.40 3.96 2.69
CA TRP A 102 -2.75 3.48 3.90
C TRP A 102 -2.31 2.03 3.72
N VAL A 103 -1.60 1.46 4.73
CA VAL A 103 -1.16 0.06 4.68
C VAL A 103 -2.35 -0.88 4.40
N ALA A 104 -2.20 -1.70 3.37
CA ALA A 104 -3.24 -2.62 2.92
C ALA A 104 -2.72 -3.98 2.46
N ASP A 105 -1.48 -4.06 2.02
CA ASP A 105 -0.91 -5.33 1.56
C ASP A 105 -0.81 -6.34 2.71
N PRO A 106 -1.43 -7.53 2.62
CA PRO A 106 -1.34 -8.54 3.67
C PRO A 106 0.09 -9.01 3.97
N PHE A 107 1.00 -8.98 2.99
CA PHE A 107 2.39 -9.37 3.19
C PHE A 107 3.21 -8.35 3.98
N THR A 108 2.75 -7.11 4.02
CA THR A 108 3.33 -6.02 4.82
C THR A 108 2.30 -5.42 5.79
N GLY A 109 1.29 -6.19 6.14
CA GLY A 109 0.10 -5.75 6.84
C GLY A 109 0.30 -5.49 8.33
N VAL A 110 -0.80 -5.44 9.05
CA VAL A 110 -0.83 -5.14 10.47
C VAL A 110 -0.92 -6.43 11.27
N GLU A 111 -0.01 -6.61 12.24
CA GLU A 111 -0.09 -7.72 13.18
C GLU A 111 -1.26 -7.53 14.13
N ILE A 112 -2.04 -8.60 14.30
CA ILE A 112 -3.14 -8.65 15.25
C ILE A 112 -2.97 -9.85 16.18
N ILE A 113 -3.42 -9.68 17.41
CA ILE A 113 -3.57 -10.76 18.38
C ILE A 113 -5.06 -11.03 18.53
N PHE A 114 -5.46 -12.27 18.38
CA PHE A 114 -6.86 -12.66 18.46
C PHE A 114 -7.03 -14.03 19.12
N THR A 115 -8.23 -14.28 19.60
CA THR A 115 -8.59 -15.60 20.13
C THR A 115 -8.91 -16.54 18.98
N ALA A 116 -8.12 -17.61 18.83
CA ALA A 116 -8.17 -18.47 17.65
C ALA A 116 -9.28 -19.53 17.72
N ASP A 117 -9.67 -19.96 18.91
CA ASP A 117 -10.59 -21.09 19.10
C ASP A 117 -11.45 -20.98 20.35
N ALA A 118 -12.29 -22.01 20.58
CA ALA A 118 -13.16 -22.12 21.73
C ALA A 118 -12.42 -22.35 23.07
N GLN A 119 -11.15 -22.70 23.03
CA GLN A 119 -10.26 -22.88 24.18
C GLN A 119 -9.66 -21.58 24.66
N ASN A 120 -9.91 -20.45 23.94
CA ASN A 120 -9.34 -19.13 24.16
C ASN A 120 -7.83 -19.07 23.93
N ASP A 121 -7.30 -19.92 23.07
CA ASP A 121 -5.90 -19.84 22.66
C ASP A 121 -5.64 -18.56 21.87
N LEU A 122 -4.59 -17.85 22.25
CA LEU A 122 -4.19 -16.63 21.54
C LEU A 122 -3.37 -16.99 20.29
N ALA A 123 -3.70 -16.36 19.19
CA ALA A 123 -2.94 -16.43 17.96
C ALA A 123 -2.49 -15.05 17.50
N ILE A 124 -1.38 -15.02 16.78
CA ILE A 124 -0.90 -13.83 16.08
C ILE A 124 -1.15 -14.06 14.60
N GLY A 125 -1.73 -13.08 13.95
CA GLY A 125 -1.92 -13.08 12.50
C GLY A 125 -1.59 -11.73 11.89
N VAL A 126 -1.43 -11.71 10.60
CA VAL A 126 -1.26 -10.47 9.83
C VAL A 126 -2.51 -10.25 9.00
N ILE A 127 -3.06 -9.05 9.07
CA ILE A 127 -4.21 -8.65 8.27
C ILE A 127 -3.86 -7.53 7.30
N GLY A 128 -4.55 -7.50 6.18
CA GLY A 128 -4.41 -6.49 5.14
C GLY A 128 -5.75 -6.16 4.48
N GLY A 129 -5.66 -5.66 3.27
CA GLY A 129 -6.79 -5.15 2.51
C GLY A 129 -7.05 -3.66 2.76
N THR A 130 -7.69 -3.00 1.80
CA THR A 130 -8.22 -1.64 2.03
C THR A 130 -9.25 -1.62 3.17
N SER A 131 -9.76 -2.79 3.57
CA SER A 131 -10.59 -3.00 4.76
C SER A 131 -9.85 -2.72 6.07
N VAL A 132 -8.51 -2.75 6.10
CA VAL A 132 -7.65 -2.31 7.20
C VAL A 132 -7.26 -0.85 7.03
N ALA A 133 -6.88 -0.45 5.82
CA ALA A 133 -6.48 0.93 5.51
C ALA A 133 -7.58 1.94 5.86
N CYS A 134 -8.82 1.66 5.49
CA CYS A 134 -9.94 2.56 5.68
C CYS A 134 -10.26 2.86 7.16
N PRO A 135 -10.43 1.87 8.06
CA PRO A 135 -10.67 2.15 9.48
C PRO A 135 -9.47 2.80 10.17
N MET A 136 -8.24 2.47 9.78
CA MET A 136 -7.05 3.14 10.31
C MET A 136 -7.03 4.64 9.93
N PHE A 137 -7.34 4.96 8.68
CA PHE A 137 -7.50 6.35 8.26
C PHE A 137 -8.66 7.03 8.98
N SER A 138 -9.78 6.34 9.17
CA SER A 138 -10.93 6.87 9.91
C SER A 138 -10.57 7.18 11.37
N ALA A 139 -9.78 6.33 12.01
CA ALA A 139 -9.27 6.57 13.37
C ALA A 139 -8.35 7.81 13.41
N LEU A 140 -7.44 7.96 12.45
CA LEU A 140 -6.59 9.14 12.34
C LEU A 140 -7.41 10.42 12.12
N TRP A 141 -8.48 10.35 11.31
CA TRP A 141 -9.42 11.44 11.10
C TRP A 141 -10.17 11.81 12.38
N GLY A 142 -10.51 10.81 13.20
CA GLY A 142 -11.07 11.01 14.54
C GLY A 142 -10.13 11.78 15.47
N ILE A 143 -8.83 11.44 15.48
CA ILE A 143 -7.79 12.13 16.22
C ILE A 143 -7.63 13.57 15.73
N ALA A 144 -7.63 13.80 14.41
CA ALA A 144 -7.59 15.14 13.84
C ALA A 144 -8.82 15.98 14.24
N THR A 145 -10.02 15.36 14.23
CA THR A 145 -11.25 16.00 14.68
C THR A 145 -11.20 16.38 16.17
N GLN A 146 -10.67 15.50 17.01
CA GLN A 146 -10.45 15.79 18.42
C GLN A 146 -9.47 16.95 18.61
N ARG A 147 -8.38 16.97 17.85
CA ARG A 147 -7.37 18.05 17.90
C ARG A 147 -7.93 19.41 17.43
N ALA A 148 -8.81 19.39 16.45
CA ALA A 148 -9.45 20.58 15.91
C ALA A 148 -10.50 21.20 16.88
N HIS A 149 -10.99 20.44 17.86
CA HIS A 149 -12.08 20.82 18.76
C HIS A 149 -13.42 21.15 18.08
N HIS A 150 -13.57 20.78 16.80
CA HIS A 150 -14.81 20.93 16.03
C HIS A 150 -14.92 19.82 14.96
N ARG A 151 -16.09 19.69 14.37
CA ARG A 151 -16.34 18.69 13.31
C ARG A 151 -15.60 19.08 12.03
N LEU A 152 -14.73 18.21 11.56
CA LEU A 152 -14.00 18.39 10.29
C LEU A 152 -14.83 18.07 9.05
N GLY A 153 -15.89 17.25 9.23
CA GLY A 153 -16.72 16.79 8.09
C GLY A 153 -16.03 15.73 7.23
N GLN A 154 -16.38 15.70 5.95
CA GLN A 154 -15.80 14.78 4.99
C GLN A 154 -14.30 15.08 4.76
N ALA A 155 -13.49 14.02 4.73
CA ALA A 155 -12.04 14.18 4.61
C ALA A 155 -11.60 14.65 3.21
N ALA A 156 -12.12 14.03 2.14
CA ALA A 156 -11.63 14.28 0.78
C ALA A 156 -11.53 15.77 0.41
N PRO A 157 -12.54 16.64 0.59
CA PRO A 157 -12.41 18.06 0.26
C PRO A 157 -11.30 18.79 1.00
N ARG A 158 -10.94 18.33 2.21
CA ARG A 158 -9.84 18.92 2.99
C ARG A 158 -8.48 18.43 2.52
N LEU A 159 -8.37 17.12 2.17
CA LEU A 159 -7.12 16.55 1.68
C LEU A 159 -6.58 17.32 0.46
N TYR A 160 -7.44 17.67 -0.49
CA TYR A 160 -7.05 18.41 -1.69
C TYR A 160 -6.75 19.90 -1.46
N ARG A 161 -7.00 20.43 -0.27
CA ARG A 161 -6.62 21.80 0.12
C ARG A 161 -5.29 21.84 0.86
N LEU A 162 -4.81 20.71 1.38
CA LEU A 162 -3.55 20.66 2.12
C LEU A 162 -2.41 21.11 1.21
N PRO A 163 -1.61 22.09 1.66
CA PRO A 163 -0.46 22.50 0.87
C PRO A 163 0.55 21.36 0.72
N PRO A 164 1.10 21.11 -0.46
CA PRO A 164 2.11 20.05 -0.67
C PRO A 164 3.33 20.18 0.27
N TRP A 165 3.69 21.41 0.63
CA TRP A 165 4.83 21.70 1.54
C TRP A 165 4.52 21.48 3.02
N SER A 166 3.29 21.15 3.39
CA SER A 166 2.91 20.92 4.79
C SER A 166 3.56 19.68 5.39
N GLY A 167 4.05 18.76 4.55
CA GLY A 167 4.54 17.46 4.99
C GLY A 167 3.46 16.54 5.57
N ALA A 168 2.18 16.91 5.40
CA ALA A 168 1.05 16.16 5.94
C ALA A 168 0.79 14.84 5.22
N ILE A 169 1.09 14.79 3.93
CA ILE A 169 0.92 13.62 3.07
C ILE A 169 2.27 13.32 2.41
N THR A 170 2.64 12.08 2.41
CA THR A 170 3.79 11.57 1.67
C THR A 170 3.29 11.02 0.35
N ASP A 171 3.71 11.65 -0.75
CA ASP A 171 3.42 11.20 -2.11
C ASP A 171 4.13 9.87 -2.40
N ILE A 172 3.41 8.92 -2.98
CA ILE A 172 3.94 7.61 -3.33
C ILE A 172 4.33 7.64 -4.81
N VAL A 173 5.61 7.74 -5.04
CA VAL A 173 6.18 7.67 -6.39
C VAL A 173 6.82 6.30 -6.61
N ASN A 174 7.00 5.92 -7.88
CA ASN A 174 7.66 4.69 -8.24
C ASN A 174 8.99 4.54 -7.51
N PHE A 175 9.21 3.34 -6.98
CA PHE A 175 10.44 3.00 -6.29
C PHE A 175 11.61 2.97 -7.28
N SER A 176 12.48 3.94 -7.22
CA SER A 176 13.51 4.16 -8.26
C SER A 176 14.78 3.34 -8.10
N SER A 177 14.94 2.59 -6.99
CA SER A 177 16.17 1.83 -6.74
C SER A 177 15.93 0.61 -5.86
N PRO A 178 15.67 -0.56 -6.45
CA PRO A 178 15.62 -1.83 -5.72
C PRO A 178 16.96 -2.20 -5.06
N ASN A 179 18.07 -1.57 -5.46
CA ASN A 179 19.41 -1.88 -4.96
C ASN A 179 19.65 -1.53 -3.49
N ASN A 180 18.82 -0.68 -2.90
CA ASN A 180 18.95 -0.26 -1.50
C ASN A 180 18.09 -1.10 -0.54
N VAL A 181 17.30 -2.04 -1.05
CA VAL A 181 16.47 -2.90 -0.23
C VAL A 181 17.13 -4.26 -0.11
N THR A 182 17.35 -4.68 1.12
CA THR A 182 17.83 -6.03 1.43
C THR A 182 16.68 -6.86 1.96
N GLY A 183 16.44 -8.00 1.34
CA GLY A 183 15.55 -9.03 1.86
C GLY A 183 16.28 -10.05 2.70
N THR A 184 15.55 -10.88 3.39
CA THR A 184 16.09 -11.98 4.17
C THR A 184 15.43 -13.27 3.74
N ILE A 185 16.22 -14.24 3.30
CA ILE A 185 15.73 -15.60 3.06
C ILE A 185 15.80 -16.36 4.38
N ILE A 186 14.67 -16.90 4.81
CA ILE A 186 14.61 -17.81 5.94
C ILE A 186 14.32 -19.20 5.36
N ASP A 187 15.29 -20.08 5.40
CA ASP A 187 15.17 -21.47 5.00
C ASP A 187 15.52 -22.42 6.16
N ALA A 188 15.46 -23.73 5.89
CA ALA A 188 15.84 -24.73 6.88
C ALA A 188 17.33 -24.68 7.32
N GLY A 189 18.17 -23.97 6.59
CA GLY A 189 19.61 -23.75 6.88
C GLY A 189 19.88 -22.49 7.66
N GLY A 190 18.89 -21.62 7.87
CA GLY A 190 19.01 -20.37 8.62
C GLY A 190 18.51 -19.13 7.89
N THR A 191 19.02 -17.98 8.32
CA THR A 191 18.61 -16.67 7.81
C THR A 191 19.74 -16.11 6.93
N ASN A 192 19.50 -15.98 5.65
CA ASN A 192 20.46 -15.47 4.67
C ASN A 192 20.01 -14.11 4.12
N PRO A 193 20.82 -13.04 4.24
CA PRO A 193 20.51 -11.77 3.61
C PRO A 193 20.66 -11.88 2.08
N MET A 194 19.69 -11.35 1.35
CA MET A 194 19.73 -11.26 -0.11
C MET A 194 19.40 -9.84 -0.55
N ARG A 195 20.04 -9.35 -1.59
CA ARG A 195 19.73 -8.05 -2.18
C ARG A 195 18.61 -8.22 -3.24
N ALA A 196 17.70 -7.28 -3.28
CA ALA A 196 16.66 -7.27 -4.32
C ALA A 196 17.25 -7.29 -5.74
N SER A 197 18.43 -6.68 -5.94
CA SER A 197 19.15 -6.72 -7.21
C SER A 197 19.60 -8.12 -7.65
N GLU A 198 19.77 -9.06 -6.73
CA GLU A 198 20.14 -10.44 -7.03
C GLU A 198 18.97 -11.24 -7.62
N LEU A 199 17.75 -10.78 -7.35
CA LEU A 199 16.51 -11.31 -7.91
C LEU A 199 16.05 -10.59 -9.19
N ALA A 200 16.60 -9.42 -9.49
CA ALA A 200 16.15 -8.59 -10.61
C ALA A 200 16.28 -9.29 -11.97
N ALA A 201 17.42 -9.97 -12.21
CA ALA A 201 17.66 -10.66 -13.48
C ALA A 201 16.70 -11.84 -13.70
N PRO A 202 16.48 -12.74 -12.71
CA PRO A 202 15.47 -13.78 -12.80
C PRO A 202 14.05 -13.23 -13.03
N LEU A 203 13.72 -12.04 -12.49
CA LEU A 203 12.42 -11.41 -12.62
C LEU A 203 12.33 -10.46 -13.82
N ASN A 204 13.08 -10.72 -14.90
CA ASN A 204 13.10 -9.94 -16.14
C ASN A 204 13.46 -8.46 -15.97
N ASN A 205 14.28 -8.13 -14.97
CA ASN A 205 14.71 -6.75 -14.69
C ASN A 205 13.54 -5.75 -14.63
N GLN A 206 12.42 -6.14 -14.04
CA GLN A 206 11.29 -5.22 -13.85
C GLN A 206 11.78 -3.98 -13.10
N PRO A 207 11.72 -2.79 -13.69
CA PRO A 207 12.07 -1.57 -12.97
C PRO A 207 10.98 -1.29 -11.92
N ASN A 208 11.38 -0.66 -10.82
CA ASN A 208 10.45 -0.13 -9.81
C ASN A 208 9.70 -1.17 -8.97
N PHE A 209 10.30 -2.31 -8.69
CA PHE A 209 9.73 -3.28 -7.76
C PHE A 209 10.63 -3.53 -6.54
N VAL A 210 10.02 -3.97 -5.46
CA VAL A 210 10.67 -4.55 -4.29
C VAL A 210 10.32 -6.02 -4.26
N SER A 211 11.29 -6.88 -4.07
CA SER A 211 11.06 -8.32 -4.02
C SER A 211 11.48 -8.93 -2.70
N ALA A 212 10.76 -9.93 -2.25
CA ALA A 212 11.09 -10.75 -1.10
C ALA A 212 10.88 -12.22 -1.43
N LEU A 213 11.66 -13.09 -0.83
CA LEU A 213 11.43 -14.52 -0.91
C LEU A 213 10.45 -14.94 0.19
N TYR A 214 9.38 -15.61 -0.22
CA TYR A 214 8.31 -16.01 0.66
C TYR A 214 8.11 -17.53 0.67
N ASN A 215 8.12 -18.09 1.85
CA ASN A 215 7.77 -19.48 2.10
C ASN A 215 6.36 -19.55 2.67
N SER A 216 5.39 -19.85 1.83
CA SER A 216 4.01 -19.96 2.27
C SER A 216 3.83 -21.08 3.30
N PRO A 217 3.20 -20.81 4.46
CA PRO A 217 2.83 -21.84 5.42
C PRO A 217 1.72 -22.77 4.88
N PHE A 218 0.99 -22.33 3.86
CA PHE A 218 -0.15 -23.05 3.29
C PHE A 218 0.20 -23.80 2.00
N SER A 219 1.46 -23.71 1.54
CA SER A 219 1.94 -24.33 0.31
C SER A 219 3.26 -25.04 0.55
N THR A 220 3.57 -26.02 -0.29
CA THR A 220 4.87 -26.68 -0.33
C THR A 220 5.90 -25.90 -1.15
N ARG A 221 5.55 -24.72 -1.62
CA ARG A 221 6.32 -23.97 -2.63
C ARG A 221 6.90 -22.68 -2.07
N TRP A 222 7.99 -22.25 -2.71
CA TRP A 222 8.57 -20.95 -2.51
C TRP A 222 8.09 -19.98 -3.57
N PHE A 223 7.92 -18.74 -3.16
CA PHE A 223 7.51 -17.65 -4.03
C PHE A 223 8.47 -16.48 -3.89
N VAL A 224 8.69 -15.78 -4.98
CA VAL A 224 9.14 -14.39 -4.94
C VAL A 224 7.90 -13.51 -4.91
N ILE A 225 7.80 -12.68 -3.90
CA ILE A 225 6.79 -11.63 -3.82
C ILE A 225 7.37 -10.39 -4.48
N THR A 226 6.65 -9.80 -5.41
CA THR A 226 6.99 -8.51 -6.01
C THR A 226 5.93 -7.50 -5.63
N PHE A 227 6.35 -6.38 -5.03
CA PHE A 227 5.48 -5.32 -4.54
C PHE A 227 5.44 -4.14 -5.51
N GLY A 228 4.33 -3.42 -5.54
CA GLY A 228 4.17 -2.24 -6.38
C GLY A 228 3.99 -2.55 -7.86
N VAL A 229 3.57 -3.75 -8.17
CA VAL A 229 3.33 -4.21 -9.54
C VAL A 229 1.83 -4.22 -9.80
N ASP A 230 1.36 -3.25 -10.58
CA ASP A 230 0.03 -3.28 -11.16
C ASP A 230 0.15 -2.84 -12.61
N SER A 231 -0.33 -3.66 -13.52
CA SER A 231 -0.25 -3.40 -14.96
C SER A 231 -1.14 -2.24 -15.42
N THR A 232 -2.10 -1.82 -14.59
CA THR A 232 -3.13 -0.82 -14.93
C THR A 232 -3.11 0.41 -14.05
N LEU A 233 -2.57 0.31 -12.83
CA LEU A 233 -2.50 1.39 -11.86
C LEU A 233 -1.02 1.72 -11.57
N GLN A 234 -0.59 2.90 -11.98
CA GLN A 234 0.77 3.36 -11.78
C GLN A 234 0.80 4.51 -10.81
N THR A 235 1.83 4.53 -9.96
CA THR A 235 2.15 5.66 -9.10
C THR A 235 2.88 6.74 -9.90
N GLY A 236 2.70 7.99 -9.50
CA GLY A 236 3.37 9.12 -10.12
C GLY A 236 3.30 10.36 -9.23
N PRO A 237 4.06 11.43 -9.56
CA PRO A 237 4.05 12.65 -8.75
C PRO A 237 2.65 13.26 -8.63
N GLY A 238 2.26 13.61 -7.41
CA GLY A 238 0.95 14.17 -7.10
C GLY A 238 -0.13 13.11 -7.02
N TRP A 239 -1.36 13.46 -7.41
CA TRP A 239 -2.44 12.50 -7.40
C TRP A 239 -2.30 11.47 -8.52
N ASP A 240 -2.39 10.20 -8.17
CA ASP A 240 -2.45 9.08 -9.11
C ASP A 240 -3.60 8.10 -8.79
N GLN A 241 -3.86 7.18 -9.72
CA GLN A 241 -4.97 6.23 -9.61
C GLN A 241 -4.67 5.05 -8.67
N ALA A 242 -3.43 4.85 -8.27
CA ALA A 242 -3.02 3.75 -7.40
C ALA A 242 -3.11 4.14 -5.92
N THR A 243 -2.63 5.34 -5.57
CA THR A 243 -2.46 5.77 -4.17
C THR A 243 -3.16 7.08 -3.82
N GLY A 244 -3.80 7.74 -4.79
CA GLY A 244 -4.40 9.04 -4.60
C GLY A 244 -3.34 10.10 -4.34
N LEU A 245 -3.52 10.91 -3.31
CA LEU A 245 -2.55 11.91 -2.86
C LEU A 245 -1.33 11.30 -2.12
N GLY A 246 -1.35 9.99 -1.84
CA GLY A 246 -0.33 9.30 -1.08
C GLY A 246 -0.78 8.86 0.31
N THR A 247 0.13 8.82 1.29
CA THR A 247 -0.13 8.35 2.66
C THR A 247 -0.03 9.47 3.69
N PRO A 248 -0.93 9.51 4.71
CA PRO A 248 -0.88 10.53 5.75
C PRO A 248 0.35 10.36 6.65
N ASN A 249 1.01 11.46 6.96
CA ASN A 249 2.24 11.48 7.73
C ASN A 249 1.96 11.74 9.23
N GLY A 250 1.32 10.79 9.89
CA GLY A 250 1.14 10.75 11.34
C GLY A 250 0.69 12.08 11.96
N TRP A 251 1.51 12.60 12.88
CA TRP A 251 1.18 13.82 13.61
C TRP A 251 1.18 15.09 12.74
N ALA A 252 2.04 15.14 11.70
CA ALA A 252 2.04 16.27 10.76
C ALA A 252 0.71 16.38 10.01
N PHE A 253 0.14 15.23 9.63
CA PHE A 253 -1.20 15.18 9.04
C PHE A 253 -2.27 15.69 10.00
N VAL A 254 -2.27 15.21 11.25
CA VAL A 254 -3.24 15.63 12.28
C VAL A 254 -3.20 17.14 12.50
N GLN A 255 -1.99 17.71 12.60
CA GLN A 255 -1.82 19.16 12.80
C GLN A 255 -2.31 19.96 11.59
N ALA A 256 -1.91 19.58 10.39
CA ALA A 256 -2.28 20.31 9.17
C ALA A 256 -3.79 20.31 8.94
N VAL A 257 -4.44 19.16 9.12
CA VAL A 257 -5.91 19.04 8.95
C VAL A 257 -6.67 19.79 10.04
N ALA A 258 -6.18 19.78 11.28
CA ALA A 258 -6.84 20.47 12.39
C ALA A 258 -6.76 21.99 12.25
N SER A 259 -5.66 22.53 11.72
CA SER A 259 -5.46 23.98 11.55
C SER A 259 -6.13 24.57 10.31
N ASP A 260 -6.51 23.75 9.32
CA ASP A 260 -7.17 24.21 8.08
C ASP A 260 -8.57 24.86 8.30
N GLY A 261 -9.08 24.86 9.52
CA GLY A 261 -10.36 25.48 9.87
C GLY A 261 -10.25 26.80 10.64
N GLU A 262 -9.06 27.19 11.10
CA GLU A 262 -8.90 28.40 11.91
C GLU A 262 -8.95 29.70 11.10
N GLY A 263 -8.66 29.64 9.79
CA GLY A 263 -8.72 30.79 8.89
C GLY A 263 -10.14 31.29 8.56
N ASP A 264 -11.14 30.40 8.63
CA ASP A 264 -12.53 30.71 8.20
C ASP A 264 -13.41 31.29 9.33
N GLN A 265 -12.93 31.30 10.57
CA GLN A 265 -13.65 31.81 11.73
C GLN A 265 -13.39 33.30 12.02
N ASN A 266 -12.35 33.91 11.42
CA ASN A 266 -12.02 35.33 11.63
C ASN A 266 -12.67 36.28 10.61
N GLU A 267 -13.43 35.77 9.65
CA GLU A 267 -14.15 36.59 8.65
C GLU A 267 -15.69 36.59 8.83
N ARG A 268 -16.21 36.19 9.98
CA ARG A 268 -17.65 36.26 10.26
C ARG A 268 -17.97 37.18 11.42
#